data_30872f0222f2ea2a1c868f274cc73a93
#
_entry.id   30872f0222f2ea2a1c868f274cc73a93
#
_cell.length_a   1.000
_cell.length_b   1.000
_cell.length_c   1.000
_cell.angle_alpha   90.00
_cell.angle_beta   90.00
_cell.angle_gamma   90.00
#
_symmetry.space_group_name_H-M   'P 1'
#
loop_
_entity.id
_entity.type
_entity.pdbx_description
1 polymer ?
#
loop_
_entity_poly.entity_id
_entity_poly.type
_entity_poly.pdbx_seq_one_letter_code
_entity_poly.pdbx_strand_id
1 'polypeptide(L)'
;MSVLLQCTDISLVRSERALVNNVSLALNAGELVGLVGPNGAGKSTLLNLLAGLVATDSGSVTLTNKDIRKISAQEKSQLLAWVAQSGPVNWPLTVERIVALGRRPHLSSWQRLSGADKDAIESAIMATDCKALRHQDATTLSGGERTRMLLARALATEPTVLLADEPIAALDLKHQLQTMQLLRAFASTGTGTSKDKTCPVVLHDLSLASRFCDRLYLMHEGAIEAQGKPAEVLSHENFRKVYGVEVVTGGDDVPYIVPLREL
;
A
#
# COMPACT_ATOMS: atom_id res chain seq x y z
N MET A 1 5.70 -18.00 9.21
CA MET A 1 5.69 -16.54 8.94
C MET A 1 4.74 -15.89 9.92
N SER A 2 5.11 -14.76 10.53
CA SER A 2 4.23 -14.05 11.46
C SER A 2 3.20 -13.22 10.70
N VAL A 3 1.94 -13.24 11.13
CA VAL A 3 0.87 -12.38 10.60
C VAL A 3 1.02 -10.99 11.24
N LEU A 4 1.14 -9.95 10.42
CA LEU A 4 1.32 -8.58 10.88
C LEU A 4 0.02 -7.77 10.89
N LEU A 5 -0.83 -7.99 9.89
CA LEU A 5 -2.14 -7.35 9.78
C LEU A 5 -3.13 -8.39 9.27
N GLN A 6 -4.29 -8.49 9.92
CA GLN A 6 -5.32 -9.46 9.54
C GLN A 6 -6.71 -8.85 9.73
N CYS A 7 -7.63 -9.21 8.86
CA CYS A 7 -9.05 -9.01 9.10
C CYS A 7 -9.81 -10.34 9.03
N THR A 8 -10.91 -10.42 9.77
CA THR A 8 -11.78 -11.60 9.83
C THR A 8 -13.22 -11.15 9.69
N ASP A 9 -13.88 -11.62 8.64
CA ASP A 9 -15.31 -11.46 8.32
C ASP A 9 -15.78 -10.00 8.38
N ILE A 10 -14.90 -9.06 7.91
CA ILE A 10 -15.24 -7.65 7.94
C ILE A 10 -16.23 -7.30 6.85
N SER A 11 -17.20 -6.46 7.21
CA SER A 11 -18.14 -5.86 6.27
C SER A 11 -18.30 -4.37 6.50
N LEU A 12 -18.62 -3.66 5.44
CA LEU A 12 -18.99 -2.24 5.46
C LEU A 12 -20.10 -1.98 4.47
N VAL A 13 -21.24 -1.48 4.96
CA VAL A 13 -22.41 -1.09 4.16
C VAL A 13 -22.59 0.42 4.22
N ARG A 14 -22.78 1.07 3.08
CA ARG A 14 -23.12 2.49 2.99
C ARG A 14 -24.22 2.69 1.95
N SER A 15 -25.25 3.45 2.32
CA SER A 15 -26.39 3.75 1.44
C SER A 15 -26.96 2.45 0.80
N GLU A 16 -27.20 1.42 1.62
CA GLU A 16 -27.74 0.11 1.21
C GLU A 16 -26.82 -0.73 0.29
N ARG A 17 -25.63 -0.23 -0.04
CA ARG A 17 -24.65 -0.95 -0.84
C ARG A 17 -23.54 -1.50 0.06
N ALA A 18 -23.25 -2.79 -0.06
CA ALA A 18 -22.07 -3.39 0.55
C ALA A 18 -20.82 -2.96 -0.22
N LEU A 19 -19.99 -2.11 0.41
CA LEU A 19 -18.69 -1.69 -0.15
C LEU A 19 -17.61 -2.74 0.11
N VAL A 20 -17.70 -3.43 1.25
CA VAL A 20 -16.91 -4.60 1.62
C VAL A 20 -17.87 -5.59 2.24
N ASN A 21 -17.81 -6.85 1.82
CA ASN A 21 -18.76 -7.89 2.19
C ASN A 21 -18.03 -9.16 2.61
N ASN A 22 -18.07 -9.44 3.92
CA ASN A 22 -17.53 -10.66 4.53
C ASN A 22 -16.08 -10.99 4.09
N VAL A 23 -15.20 -9.99 4.16
CA VAL A 23 -13.80 -10.14 3.73
C VAL A 23 -12.94 -10.61 4.88
N SER A 24 -12.18 -11.69 4.64
CA SER A 24 -11.11 -12.17 5.51
C SER A 24 -9.79 -12.25 4.74
N LEU A 25 -8.73 -11.66 5.29
CA LEU A 25 -7.37 -11.74 4.73
C LEU A 25 -6.32 -11.64 5.82
N ALA A 26 -5.14 -12.16 5.53
CA ALA A 26 -3.97 -12.06 6.39
C ALA A 26 -2.75 -11.58 5.59
N LEU A 27 -1.98 -10.67 6.16
CA LEU A 27 -0.75 -10.12 5.60
C LEU A 27 0.43 -10.59 6.45
N ASN A 28 1.29 -11.38 5.86
CA ASN A 28 2.43 -11.97 6.57
C ASN A 28 3.67 -11.10 6.44
N ALA A 29 4.57 -11.26 7.38
CA ALA A 29 5.90 -10.69 7.30
C ALA A 29 6.66 -11.17 6.06
N GLY A 30 7.37 -10.26 5.40
CA GLY A 30 8.15 -10.56 4.20
C GLY A 30 7.37 -10.47 2.89
N GLU A 31 6.05 -10.21 2.91
CA GLU A 31 5.21 -10.22 1.71
C GLU A 31 4.90 -8.81 1.18
N LEU A 32 5.06 -8.63 -0.12
CA LEU A 32 4.39 -7.59 -0.91
C LEU A 32 3.09 -8.19 -1.47
N VAL A 33 1.95 -7.70 -1.00
CA VAL A 33 0.63 -8.26 -1.30
C VAL A 33 -0.16 -7.32 -2.20
N GLY A 34 -0.54 -7.76 -3.39
CA GLY A 34 -1.35 -6.97 -4.32
C GLY A 34 -2.85 -7.10 -4.03
N LEU A 35 -3.55 -5.97 -3.95
CA LEU A 35 -5.01 -5.90 -4.02
C LEU A 35 -5.40 -5.47 -5.43
N VAL A 36 -6.01 -6.37 -6.19
CA VAL A 36 -6.37 -6.15 -7.59
C VAL A 36 -7.88 -6.34 -7.79
N GLY A 37 -8.42 -5.84 -8.90
CA GLY A 37 -9.85 -5.90 -9.22
C GLY A 37 -10.33 -4.65 -9.93
N PRO A 38 -11.53 -4.66 -10.52
CA PRO A 38 -12.08 -3.53 -11.25
C PRO A 38 -12.29 -2.29 -10.37
N ASN A 39 -12.55 -1.15 -11.02
CA ASN A 39 -12.93 0.07 -10.32
C ASN A 39 -14.24 -0.14 -9.57
N GLY A 40 -14.32 0.36 -8.34
CA GLY A 40 -15.50 0.17 -7.48
C GLY A 40 -15.60 -1.19 -6.79
N ALA A 41 -14.60 -2.08 -6.93
CA ALA A 41 -14.58 -3.39 -6.26
C ALA A 41 -14.40 -3.31 -4.73
N GLY A 42 -14.09 -2.13 -4.16
CA GLY A 42 -13.94 -1.95 -2.72
C GLY A 42 -12.49 -1.92 -2.22
N LYS A 43 -11.48 -1.94 -3.10
CA LYS A 43 -10.04 -2.02 -2.75
C LYS A 43 -9.57 -0.94 -1.78
N SER A 44 -9.76 0.35 -2.12
CA SER A 44 -9.40 1.47 -1.24
C SER A 44 -10.21 1.49 0.05
N THR A 45 -11.48 1.08 -0.03
CA THR A 45 -12.33 0.91 1.17
C THR A 45 -11.77 -0.15 2.09
N LEU A 46 -11.36 -1.30 1.55
CA LEU A 46 -10.73 -2.37 2.32
C LEU A 46 -9.42 -1.88 2.98
N LEU A 47 -8.57 -1.16 2.26
CA LEU A 47 -7.36 -0.56 2.86
C LEU A 47 -7.71 0.41 4.00
N ASN A 48 -8.75 1.24 3.85
CA ASN A 48 -9.20 2.16 4.91
C ASN A 48 -9.67 1.41 6.17
N LEU A 49 -10.37 0.28 5.99
CA LEU A 49 -10.79 -0.58 7.10
C LEU A 49 -9.57 -1.22 7.78
N LEU A 50 -8.63 -1.75 7.01
CA LEU A 50 -7.38 -2.32 7.51
C LEU A 50 -6.50 -1.31 8.25
N ALA A 51 -6.52 -0.04 7.84
CA ALA A 51 -5.86 1.05 8.54
C ALA A 51 -6.57 1.47 9.84
N GLY A 52 -7.80 1.02 10.05
CA GLY A 52 -8.66 1.51 11.13
C GLY A 52 -8.97 3.00 11.00
N LEU A 53 -9.03 3.52 9.77
CA LEU A 53 -9.49 4.88 9.44
C LEU A 53 -11.00 4.95 9.35
N VAL A 54 -11.62 3.83 8.96
CA VAL A 54 -13.07 3.62 8.95
C VAL A 54 -13.36 2.42 9.83
N ALA A 55 -14.40 2.52 10.66
CA ALA A 55 -14.86 1.40 11.48
C ALA A 55 -15.61 0.38 10.60
N THR A 56 -15.39 -0.90 10.87
CA THR A 56 -16.15 -2.01 10.28
C THR A 56 -17.56 -2.08 10.90
N ASP A 57 -18.58 -2.43 10.11
CA ASP A 57 -19.91 -2.70 10.64
C ASP A 57 -19.94 -4.09 11.30
N SER A 58 -19.18 -5.07 10.80
CA SER A 58 -18.99 -6.39 11.40
C SER A 58 -17.54 -6.87 11.25
N GLY A 59 -17.19 -7.94 11.95
CA GLY A 59 -15.86 -8.53 11.94
C GLY A 59 -14.84 -7.75 12.75
N SER A 60 -13.56 -8.09 12.57
CA SER A 60 -12.46 -7.49 13.33
C SER A 60 -11.21 -7.33 12.48
N VAL A 61 -10.37 -6.35 12.85
CA VAL A 61 -9.04 -6.13 12.28
C VAL A 61 -8.02 -6.19 13.41
N THR A 62 -6.95 -6.96 13.22
CA THR A 62 -5.83 -7.05 14.17
C THR A 62 -4.52 -6.59 13.53
N LEU A 63 -3.77 -5.76 14.23
CA LEU A 63 -2.43 -5.31 13.87
C LEU A 63 -1.45 -5.84 14.93
N THR A 64 -0.45 -6.61 14.50
CA THR A 64 0.52 -7.27 15.40
C THR A 64 -0.16 -8.02 16.56
N ASN A 65 -1.20 -8.82 16.24
CA ASN A 65 -2.02 -9.61 17.17
C ASN A 65 -2.87 -8.80 18.18
N LYS A 66 -2.99 -7.47 18.01
CA LYS A 66 -3.87 -6.63 18.82
C LYS A 66 -5.05 -6.13 17.99
N ASP A 67 -6.25 -6.10 18.55
CA ASP A 67 -7.42 -5.45 17.91
C ASP A 67 -7.06 -3.98 17.62
N ILE A 68 -7.16 -3.57 16.35
CA ILE A 68 -6.75 -2.24 15.90
C ILE A 68 -7.50 -1.10 16.61
N ARG A 69 -8.70 -1.37 17.11
CA ARG A 69 -9.53 -0.41 17.88
C ARG A 69 -8.99 -0.19 19.29
N LYS A 70 -8.19 -1.12 19.83
CA LYS A 70 -7.58 -1.05 21.16
C LYS A 70 -6.17 -0.49 21.14
N ILE A 71 -5.59 -0.27 19.97
CA ILE A 71 -4.26 0.33 19.80
C ILE A 71 -4.41 1.86 19.86
N SER A 72 -3.56 2.52 20.65
CA SER A 72 -3.55 3.99 20.70
C SER A 72 -3.23 4.59 19.33
N ALA A 73 -3.73 5.81 19.06
CA ALA A 73 -3.45 6.49 17.79
C ALA A 73 -1.93 6.67 17.55
N GLN A 74 -1.17 6.94 18.61
CA GLN A 74 0.28 7.08 18.54
C GLN A 74 0.95 5.74 18.20
N GLU A 75 0.66 4.65 18.93
CA GLU A 75 1.21 3.32 18.65
C GLU A 75 0.84 2.85 17.24
N LYS A 76 -0.42 3.04 16.83
CA LYS A 76 -0.87 2.71 15.48
C LYS A 76 -0.09 3.47 14.41
N SER A 77 0.13 4.77 14.58
CA SER A 77 0.86 5.60 13.62
C SER A 77 2.37 5.33 13.55
N GLN A 78 2.95 4.65 14.56
CA GLN A 78 4.31 4.13 14.50
C GLN A 78 4.40 2.79 13.74
N LEU A 79 3.37 1.96 13.84
CA LEU A 79 3.35 0.63 13.24
C LEU A 79 2.85 0.63 11.79
N LEU A 80 1.98 1.58 11.44
CA LEU A 80 1.29 1.62 10.17
C LEU A 80 1.44 2.97 9.50
N ALA A 81 1.95 2.98 8.26
CA ALA A 81 1.96 4.17 7.42
C ALA A 81 1.04 3.99 6.20
N TRP A 82 0.54 5.11 5.70
CA TRP A 82 -0.39 5.16 4.57
C TRP A 82 0.14 6.05 3.46
N VAL A 83 0.16 5.50 2.23
CA VAL A 83 0.36 6.25 0.99
C VAL A 83 -0.98 6.31 0.26
N ALA A 84 -1.61 7.48 0.22
CA ALA A 84 -2.87 7.68 -0.48
C ALA A 84 -2.64 7.83 -1.99
N GLN A 85 -3.63 7.46 -2.79
CA GLN A 85 -3.65 7.62 -4.25
C GLN A 85 -3.39 9.07 -4.68
N SER A 86 -3.99 10.03 -3.98
CA SER A 86 -3.76 11.45 -4.17
C SER A 86 -3.93 12.18 -2.85
N GLY A 87 -3.00 13.06 -2.53
CA GLY A 87 -3.12 13.92 -1.35
C GLY A 87 -2.84 15.36 -1.75
N PRO A 88 -3.79 16.32 -1.56
CA PRO A 88 -3.47 17.71 -1.75
C PRO A 88 -2.39 18.13 -0.76
N VAL A 89 -1.36 18.76 -1.27
CA VAL A 89 -0.36 19.44 -0.43
C VAL A 89 -0.66 20.92 -0.52
N ASN A 90 -1.34 21.43 0.50
CA ASN A 90 -1.83 22.81 0.50
C ASN A 90 -0.89 23.79 1.23
N TRP A 91 0.16 23.27 1.86
CA TRP A 91 1.06 24.09 2.65
C TRP A 91 2.40 24.30 1.92
N PRO A 92 2.90 25.54 1.86
CA PRO A 92 4.18 25.87 1.23
C PRO A 92 5.34 25.44 2.13
N LEU A 93 5.51 24.12 2.28
CA LEU A 93 6.62 23.49 2.99
C LEU A 93 7.57 22.85 2.00
N THR A 94 8.85 22.80 2.35
CA THR A 94 9.82 22.06 1.55
C THR A 94 9.57 20.57 1.62
N VAL A 95 9.98 19.84 0.57
CA VAL A 95 9.90 18.36 0.53
C VAL A 95 10.49 17.74 1.80
N GLU A 96 11.68 18.19 2.23
CA GLU A 96 12.32 17.70 3.45
C GLU A 96 11.42 17.87 4.69
N ARG A 97 10.77 19.03 4.82
CA ARG A 97 9.84 19.27 5.95
C ARG A 97 8.62 18.37 5.90
N ILE A 98 8.08 18.11 4.71
CA ILE A 98 6.96 17.15 4.53
C ILE A 98 7.41 15.74 4.93
N VAL A 99 8.59 15.29 4.47
CA VAL A 99 9.14 13.97 4.81
C VAL A 99 9.39 13.87 6.32
N ALA A 100 9.90 14.94 6.95
CA ALA A 100 10.11 14.99 8.40
C ALA A 100 8.83 14.81 9.23
N LEU A 101 7.64 15.12 8.67
CA LEU A 101 6.36 14.82 9.34
C LEU A 101 6.16 13.31 9.57
N GLY A 102 6.82 12.45 8.79
CA GLY A 102 6.83 11.01 9.00
C GLY A 102 7.42 10.59 10.35
N ARG A 103 8.26 11.44 10.98
CA ARG A 103 8.81 11.17 12.32
C ARG A 103 7.90 11.60 13.46
N ARG A 104 6.83 12.35 13.15
CA ARG A 104 5.91 12.88 14.17
C ARG A 104 5.37 11.83 15.16
N PRO A 105 5.02 10.60 14.74
CA PRO A 105 4.59 9.55 15.67
C PRO A 105 5.62 9.15 16.74
N HIS A 106 6.91 9.35 16.46
CA HIS A 106 8.01 8.98 17.36
C HIS A 106 8.40 10.09 18.35
N LEU A 107 7.86 11.29 18.16
CA LEU A 107 8.23 12.47 18.95
C LEU A 107 7.19 12.76 20.03
N SER A 108 7.65 13.12 21.21
CA SER A 108 6.80 13.78 22.23
C SER A 108 6.50 15.23 21.83
N SER A 109 5.55 15.88 22.53
CA SER A 109 4.97 17.17 22.12
C SER A 109 5.99 18.30 21.86
N TRP A 110 7.13 18.32 22.52
CA TRP A 110 8.16 19.37 22.38
C TRP A 110 9.54 18.83 22.01
N GLN A 111 9.61 17.57 21.63
CA GLN A 111 10.87 16.92 21.27
C GLN A 111 11.37 17.39 19.91
N ARG A 112 12.67 17.70 19.82
CA ARG A 112 13.36 17.95 18.56
C ARG A 112 13.78 16.64 17.91
N LEU A 113 13.94 16.67 16.58
CA LEU A 113 14.48 15.55 15.81
C LEU A 113 15.85 15.13 16.36
N SER A 114 15.99 13.86 16.69
CA SER A 114 17.24 13.21 17.04
C SER A 114 18.14 12.95 15.82
N GLY A 115 19.35 12.46 16.04
CA GLY A 115 20.21 11.96 14.96
C GLY A 115 19.53 10.83 14.16
N ALA A 116 18.97 9.84 14.85
CA ALA A 116 18.26 8.73 14.23
C ALA A 116 17.05 9.18 13.38
N ASP A 117 16.32 10.22 13.83
CA ASP A 117 15.21 10.77 13.03
C ASP A 117 15.72 11.43 11.74
N LYS A 118 16.85 12.13 11.79
CA LYS A 118 17.48 12.74 10.61
C LYS A 118 17.96 11.65 9.63
N ASP A 119 18.53 10.57 10.14
CA ASP A 119 19.01 9.45 9.33
C ASP A 119 17.82 8.74 8.63
N ALA A 120 16.70 8.55 9.34
CA ALA A 120 15.48 7.99 8.75
C ALA A 120 14.89 8.90 7.66
N ILE A 121 14.89 10.23 7.85
CA ILE A 121 14.46 11.21 6.84
C ILE A 121 15.37 11.15 5.62
N GLU A 122 16.69 11.17 5.83
CA GLU A 122 17.68 11.10 4.74
C GLU A 122 17.53 9.83 3.93
N SER A 123 17.45 8.68 4.60
CA SER A 123 17.26 7.37 3.96
C SER A 123 15.98 7.34 3.12
N ALA A 124 14.88 7.89 3.63
CA ALA A 124 13.62 7.94 2.90
C ALA A 124 13.70 8.86 1.66
N ILE A 125 14.34 10.02 1.76
CA ILE A 125 14.56 10.96 0.64
C ILE A 125 15.41 10.31 -0.46
N MET A 126 16.47 9.60 -0.06
CA MET A 126 17.35 8.90 -1.01
C MET A 126 16.63 7.74 -1.69
N ALA A 127 15.91 6.91 -0.93
CA ALA A 127 15.20 5.73 -1.44
C ALA A 127 14.11 6.08 -2.47
N THR A 128 13.52 7.27 -2.39
CA THR A 128 12.44 7.72 -3.29
C THR A 128 12.90 8.68 -4.40
N ASP A 129 14.21 8.83 -4.59
CA ASP A 129 14.80 9.77 -5.58
C ASP A 129 14.28 11.22 -5.41
N CYS A 130 14.12 11.66 -4.16
CA CYS A 130 13.67 13.01 -3.82
C CYS A 130 14.81 13.97 -3.46
N LYS A 131 16.08 13.55 -3.58
CA LYS A 131 17.25 14.36 -3.18
C LYS A 131 17.30 15.73 -3.88
N ALA A 132 17.10 15.75 -5.20
CA ALA A 132 17.12 16.99 -5.98
C ALA A 132 15.92 17.92 -5.65
N LEU A 133 14.83 17.35 -5.11
CA LEU A 133 13.61 18.08 -4.78
C LEU A 133 13.61 18.60 -3.33
N ARG A 134 14.60 18.23 -2.52
CA ARG A 134 14.64 18.41 -1.06
C ARG A 134 14.19 19.78 -0.57
N HIS A 135 14.66 20.83 -1.22
CA HIS A 135 14.42 22.23 -0.83
C HIS A 135 13.32 22.91 -1.64
N GLN A 136 12.69 22.19 -2.58
CA GLN A 136 11.59 22.73 -3.36
C GLN A 136 10.32 22.83 -2.51
N ASP A 137 9.48 23.80 -2.84
CA ASP A 137 8.13 23.93 -2.29
C ASP A 137 7.25 22.77 -2.78
N ALA A 138 6.67 22.02 -1.85
CA ALA A 138 5.87 20.84 -2.17
C ALA A 138 4.60 21.15 -2.97
N THR A 139 4.14 22.40 -2.97
CA THR A 139 2.97 22.82 -3.76
C THR A 139 3.30 22.93 -5.25
N THR A 140 4.57 23.07 -5.61
CA THR A 140 5.04 23.24 -7.01
C THR A 140 5.39 21.91 -7.69
N LEU A 141 5.35 20.81 -6.96
CA LEU A 141 5.72 19.50 -7.48
C LEU A 141 4.71 18.98 -8.51
N SER A 142 5.23 18.31 -9.54
CA SER A 142 4.41 17.48 -10.44
C SER A 142 3.72 16.34 -9.68
N GLY A 143 2.72 15.70 -10.28
CA GLY A 143 2.01 14.58 -9.67
C GLY A 143 2.94 13.43 -9.27
N GLY A 144 3.89 13.08 -10.13
CA GLY A 144 4.86 12.02 -9.86
C GLY A 144 5.85 12.37 -8.74
N GLU A 145 6.39 13.60 -8.74
CA GLU A 145 7.27 14.09 -7.68
C GLU A 145 6.54 14.13 -6.33
N ARG A 146 5.27 14.55 -6.34
CA ARG A 146 4.43 14.55 -5.14
C ARG A 146 4.21 13.14 -4.60
N THR A 147 3.94 12.16 -5.47
CA THR A 147 3.77 10.76 -5.08
C THR A 147 5.05 10.23 -4.43
N ARG A 148 6.23 10.49 -5.00
CA ARG A 148 7.52 10.10 -4.43
C ARG A 148 7.78 10.75 -3.06
N MET A 149 7.47 12.02 -2.92
CA MET A 149 7.57 12.74 -1.63
C MET A 149 6.63 12.14 -0.57
N LEU A 150 5.38 11.80 -0.93
CA LEU A 150 4.43 11.18 0.01
C LEU A 150 4.89 9.77 0.42
N LEU A 151 5.48 9.02 -0.51
CA LEU A 151 6.10 7.74 -0.21
C LEU A 151 7.31 7.91 0.73
N ALA A 152 8.17 8.91 0.48
CA ALA A 152 9.28 9.25 1.38
C ALA A 152 8.77 9.54 2.81
N ARG A 153 7.72 10.36 2.93
CA ARG A 153 7.10 10.65 4.24
C ARG A 153 6.63 9.38 4.95
N ALA A 154 5.99 8.47 4.23
CA ALA A 154 5.52 7.21 4.80
C ALA A 154 6.67 6.30 5.23
N LEU A 155 7.73 6.20 4.42
CA LEU A 155 8.93 5.42 4.75
C LEU A 155 9.73 6.00 5.92
N ALA A 156 9.78 7.33 6.06
CA ALA A 156 10.42 7.99 7.19
C ALA A 156 9.78 7.64 8.55
N THR A 157 8.55 7.13 8.56
CA THR A 157 7.92 6.57 9.78
C THR A 157 8.58 5.26 10.22
N GLU A 158 9.31 4.57 9.34
CA GLU A 158 9.84 3.20 9.56
C GLU A 158 8.76 2.21 10.02
N PRO A 159 7.61 2.13 9.31
CA PRO A 159 6.47 1.36 9.75
C PRO A 159 6.72 -0.16 9.64
N THR A 160 5.93 -0.95 10.37
CA THR A 160 5.82 -2.41 10.21
C THR A 160 4.92 -2.75 9.01
N VAL A 161 3.85 -1.98 8.81
CA VAL A 161 2.90 -2.14 7.69
C VAL A 161 2.83 -0.86 6.89
N LEU A 162 3.12 -0.95 5.58
CA LEU A 162 2.99 0.15 4.64
C LEU A 162 1.80 -0.10 3.72
N LEU A 163 0.67 0.57 3.97
CA LEU A 163 -0.50 0.51 3.09
C LEU A 163 -0.31 1.48 1.92
N ALA A 164 -0.38 0.99 0.69
CA ALA A 164 -0.19 1.81 -0.50
C ALA A 164 -1.41 1.72 -1.44
N ASP A 165 -2.10 2.84 -1.62
CA ASP A 165 -3.27 2.94 -2.50
C ASP A 165 -2.86 3.59 -3.82
N GLU A 166 -2.72 2.78 -4.87
CA GLU A 166 -2.30 3.17 -6.23
C GLU A 166 -1.02 4.04 -6.28
N PRO A 167 0.07 3.64 -5.64
CA PRO A 167 1.26 4.48 -5.47
C PRO A 167 2.03 4.76 -6.77
N ILE A 168 1.62 4.14 -7.88
CA ILE A 168 2.29 4.25 -9.18
C ILE A 168 1.44 4.94 -10.25
N ALA A 169 0.17 5.29 -9.97
CA ALA A 169 -0.78 5.77 -10.99
C ALA A 169 -0.33 7.07 -11.69
N ALA A 170 0.38 7.96 -11.00
CA ALA A 170 0.85 9.24 -11.53
C ALA A 170 2.33 9.24 -11.98
N LEU A 171 2.97 8.06 -12.02
CA LEU A 171 4.40 7.93 -12.31
C LEU A 171 4.64 7.51 -13.77
N ASP A 172 5.77 7.96 -14.34
CA ASP A 172 6.30 7.39 -15.58
C ASP A 172 6.86 5.97 -15.38
N LEU A 173 7.11 5.25 -16.46
CA LEU A 173 7.53 3.84 -16.44
C LEU A 173 8.77 3.60 -15.58
N LYS A 174 9.77 4.51 -15.61
CA LYS A 174 10.98 4.38 -14.80
C LYS A 174 10.64 4.45 -13.32
N HIS A 175 9.86 5.44 -12.91
CA HIS A 175 9.51 5.66 -11.52
C HIS A 175 8.49 4.63 -11.02
N GLN A 176 7.62 4.08 -11.89
CA GLN A 176 6.77 2.94 -11.55
C GLN A 176 7.62 1.72 -11.15
N LEU A 177 8.61 1.35 -11.97
CA LEU A 177 9.51 0.23 -11.66
C LEU A 177 10.32 0.48 -10.39
N GLN A 178 10.88 1.67 -10.22
CA GLN A 178 11.63 2.04 -9.01
C GLN A 178 10.75 1.95 -7.75
N THR A 179 9.50 2.42 -7.82
CA THR A 179 8.56 2.35 -6.71
C THR A 179 8.21 0.91 -6.36
N MET A 180 7.91 0.07 -7.35
CA MET A 180 7.60 -1.35 -7.10
C MET A 180 8.81 -2.10 -6.50
N GLN A 181 10.02 -1.83 -7.00
CA GLN A 181 11.27 -2.37 -6.42
C GLN A 181 11.46 -1.93 -4.97
N LEU A 182 11.19 -0.65 -4.67
CA LEU A 182 11.29 -0.09 -3.33
C LEU A 182 10.27 -0.75 -2.37
N LEU A 183 9.01 -0.90 -2.79
CA LEU A 183 7.97 -1.56 -1.98
C LEU A 183 8.33 -3.04 -1.74
N ARG A 184 8.87 -3.72 -2.76
CA ARG A 184 9.36 -5.09 -2.62
C ARG A 184 10.53 -5.19 -1.64
N ALA A 185 11.52 -4.30 -1.76
CA ALA A 185 12.64 -4.22 -0.84
C ALA A 185 12.17 -3.92 0.58
N PHE A 186 11.23 -2.98 0.76
CA PHE A 186 10.63 -2.67 2.05
C PHE A 186 10.02 -3.90 2.71
N ALA A 187 9.18 -4.66 1.99
CA ALA A 187 8.57 -5.87 2.52
C ALA A 187 9.62 -6.95 2.87
N SER A 188 10.67 -7.10 2.06
CA SER A 188 11.69 -8.15 2.22
C SER A 188 12.71 -7.88 3.33
N THR A 189 12.85 -6.65 3.84
CA THR A 189 13.88 -6.27 4.84
C THR A 189 13.67 -6.84 6.24
N GLY A 190 12.61 -7.65 6.46
CA GLY A 190 12.27 -8.25 7.76
C GLY A 190 13.00 -9.55 8.11
N THR A 191 13.81 -10.13 7.23
CA THR A 191 14.40 -11.46 7.47
C THR A 191 15.74 -11.36 8.22
N GLY A 192 15.70 -11.39 9.55
CA GLY A 192 16.85 -11.77 10.36
C GLY A 192 17.31 -10.86 11.49
N THR A 193 17.14 -9.54 11.46
CA THR A 193 17.57 -8.63 12.55
C THR A 193 16.78 -7.33 12.64
N SER A 194 15.99 -6.96 11.64
CA SER A 194 15.10 -5.80 11.70
C SER A 194 13.64 -6.26 11.71
N LYS A 195 12.75 -5.42 12.23
CA LYS A 195 11.33 -5.70 12.42
C LYS A 195 10.71 -6.26 11.15
N ASP A 196 9.99 -7.36 11.27
CA ASP A 196 9.14 -7.92 10.22
C ASP A 196 8.30 -6.83 9.54
N LYS A 197 8.23 -6.81 8.21
CA LYS A 197 7.49 -5.80 7.45
C LYS A 197 6.58 -6.45 6.41
N THR A 198 5.51 -5.75 6.04
CA THR A 198 4.60 -6.15 4.95
C THR A 198 4.05 -4.93 4.24
N CYS A 199 3.72 -5.07 2.96
CA CYS A 199 3.16 -3.99 2.17
C CYS A 199 1.97 -4.49 1.34
N PRO A 200 0.72 -4.27 1.75
CA PRO A 200 -0.42 -4.37 0.85
C PRO A 200 -0.46 -3.15 -0.07
N VAL A 201 -0.58 -3.41 -1.37
CA VAL A 201 -0.60 -2.38 -2.40
C VAL A 201 -1.78 -2.59 -3.36
N VAL A 202 -2.56 -1.54 -3.60
CA VAL A 202 -3.58 -1.52 -4.65
C VAL A 202 -2.92 -1.22 -5.98
N LEU A 203 -3.17 -2.07 -6.96
CA LEU A 203 -2.60 -1.94 -8.31
C LEU A 203 -3.67 -2.14 -9.38
N HIS A 204 -3.58 -1.34 -10.45
CA HIS A 204 -4.36 -1.51 -11.69
C HIS A 204 -3.55 -2.23 -12.77
N ASP A 205 -2.23 -2.05 -12.77
CA ASP A 205 -1.35 -2.78 -13.69
C ASP A 205 -1.13 -4.21 -13.19
N LEU A 206 -1.82 -5.15 -13.84
CA LEU A 206 -1.78 -6.56 -13.47
C LEU A 206 -0.45 -7.24 -13.85
N SER A 207 0.27 -6.70 -14.84
CA SER A 207 1.61 -7.18 -15.20
C SER A 207 2.62 -6.82 -14.11
N LEU A 208 2.57 -5.58 -13.58
CA LEU A 208 3.38 -5.19 -12.44
C LEU A 208 2.98 -5.94 -11.17
N ALA A 209 1.68 -6.17 -10.95
CA ALA A 209 1.21 -6.98 -9.83
C ALA A 209 1.74 -8.42 -9.91
N SER A 210 1.67 -9.04 -11.08
CA SER A 210 2.19 -10.39 -11.33
C SER A 210 3.70 -10.50 -11.10
N ARG A 211 4.45 -9.47 -11.51
CA ARG A 211 5.92 -9.45 -11.44
C ARG A 211 6.47 -9.22 -10.02
N PHE A 212 5.82 -8.36 -9.25
CA PHE A 212 6.41 -7.86 -8.00
C PHE A 212 5.76 -8.42 -6.74
N CYS A 213 4.46 -8.77 -6.79
CA CYS A 213 3.75 -9.25 -5.61
C CYS A 213 3.98 -10.75 -5.37
N ASP A 214 4.13 -11.13 -4.09
CA ASP A 214 4.22 -12.53 -3.68
C ASP A 214 2.87 -13.22 -3.74
N ARG A 215 1.81 -12.45 -3.43
CA ARG A 215 0.44 -12.93 -3.34
C ARG A 215 -0.53 -11.82 -3.78
N LEU A 216 -1.63 -12.23 -4.37
CA LEU A 216 -2.71 -11.33 -4.77
C LEU A 216 -4.01 -11.69 -4.06
N TYR A 217 -4.81 -10.67 -3.80
CA TYR A 217 -6.24 -10.75 -3.51
C TYR A 217 -6.99 -10.07 -4.65
N LEU A 218 -7.82 -10.82 -5.36
CA LEU A 218 -8.70 -10.30 -6.41
C LEU A 218 -10.04 -9.95 -5.78
N MET A 219 -10.38 -8.67 -5.80
CA MET A 219 -11.66 -8.17 -5.30
C MET A 219 -12.66 -7.98 -6.43
N HIS A 220 -13.90 -8.40 -6.16
CA HIS A 220 -15.06 -8.18 -7.03
C HIS A 220 -16.28 -7.90 -6.15
N GLU A 221 -17.04 -6.84 -6.45
CA GLU A 221 -18.29 -6.46 -5.76
C GLU A 221 -18.21 -6.49 -4.22
N GLY A 222 -17.08 -5.99 -3.68
CA GLY A 222 -16.85 -5.91 -2.24
C GLY A 222 -16.35 -7.18 -1.57
N ALA A 223 -16.20 -8.28 -2.29
CA ALA A 223 -15.73 -9.57 -1.77
C ALA A 223 -14.37 -9.97 -2.36
N ILE A 224 -13.69 -10.93 -1.71
CA ILE A 224 -12.51 -11.59 -2.28
C ILE A 224 -13.00 -12.73 -3.17
N GLU A 225 -12.78 -12.60 -4.47
CA GLU A 225 -13.13 -13.61 -5.48
C GLU A 225 -12.07 -14.70 -5.57
N ALA A 226 -10.78 -14.32 -5.50
CA ALA A 226 -9.66 -15.25 -5.53
C ALA A 226 -8.49 -14.71 -4.72
N GLN A 227 -7.67 -15.62 -4.18
CA GLN A 227 -6.44 -15.28 -3.49
C GLN A 227 -5.39 -16.37 -3.71
N GLY A 228 -4.13 -15.99 -3.79
CA GLY A 228 -3.04 -16.93 -4.00
C GLY A 228 -1.86 -16.30 -4.71
N LYS A 229 -1.02 -17.14 -5.32
CA LYS A 229 0.08 -16.65 -6.15
C LYS A 229 -0.46 -15.92 -7.39
N PRO A 230 0.27 -14.94 -7.92
CA PRO A 230 -0.19 -14.18 -9.09
C PRO A 230 -0.70 -15.04 -10.25
N ALA A 231 0.01 -16.11 -10.61
CA ALA A 231 -0.39 -17.00 -11.71
C ALA A 231 -1.72 -17.74 -11.47
N GLU A 232 -2.05 -18.02 -10.20
CA GLU A 232 -3.30 -18.69 -9.82
C GLU A 232 -4.47 -17.70 -9.85
N VAL A 233 -4.25 -16.48 -9.37
CA VAL A 233 -5.27 -15.44 -9.27
C VAL A 233 -5.56 -14.79 -10.62
N LEU A 234 -4.54 -14.59 -11.45
CA LEU A 234 -4.66 -13.97 -12.76
C LEU A 234 -4.93 -15.03 -13.87
N SER A 235 -5.87 -15.93 -13.60
CA SER A 235 -6.32 -16.98 -14.53
C SER A 235 -7.27 -16.44 -15.59
N HIS A 236 -7.37 -17.10 -16.74
CA HIS A 236 -8.34 -16.77 -17.78
C HIS A 236 -9.79 -16.78 -17.27
N GLU A 237 -10.12 -17.68 -16.35
CA GLU A 237 -11.44 -17.76 -15.74
C GLU A 237 -11.75 -16.49 -14.92
N ASN A 238 -10.82 -16.03 -14.08
CA ASN A 238 -10.99 -14.83 -13.29
C ASN A 238 -11.06 -13.57 -14.16
N PHE A 239 -10.31 -13.51 -15.29
CA PHE A 239 -10.45 -12.40 -16.23
C PHE A 239 -11.83 -12.33 -16.85
N ARG A 240 -12.37 -13.46 -17.27
CA ARG A 240 -13.74 -13.51 -17.80
C ARG A 240 -14.77 -13.13 -16.77
N LYS A 241 -14.68 -13.72 -15.57
CA LYS A 241 -15.66 -13.53 -14.50
C LYS A 241 -15.66 -12.11 -13.93
N VAL A 242 -14.46 -11.57 -13.65
CA VAL A 242 -14.30 -10.33 -12.87
C VAL A 242 -14.16 -9.10 -13.75
N TYR A 243 -13.45 -9.23 -14.88
CA TYR A 243 -13.17 -8.10 -15.76
C TYR A 243 -13.99 -8.12 -17.05
N GLY A 244 -14.67 -9.24 -17.38
CA GLY A 244 -15.45 -9.37 -18.61
C GLY A 244 -14.59 -9.32 -19.88
N VAL A 245 -13.34 -9.80 -19.81
CA VAL A 245 -12.39 -9.74 -20.94
C VAL A 245 -11.69 -11.07 -21.17
N GLU A 246 -11.29 -11.30 -22.41
CA GLU A 246 -10.30 -12.31 -22.74
C GLU A 246 -8.91 -11.69 -22.76
N VAL A 247 -7.91 -12.45 -22.30
CA VAL A 247 -6.51 -12.00 -22.22
C VAL A 247 -5.56 -13.02 -22.83
N VAL A 248 -4.39 -12.55 -23.27
CA VAL A 248 -3.19 -13.37 -23.47
C VAL A 248 -2.25 -13.11 -22.31
N THR A 249 -1.75 -14.18 -21.73
CA THR A 249 -0.72 -14.14 -20.69
C THR A 249 0.51 -14.85 -21.20
N GLY A 250 1.70 -14.41 -20.79
CA GLY A 250 2.96 -15.05 -21.15
C GLY A 250 4.13 -14.45 -20.35
N GLY A 251 5.35 -14.88 -20.73
CA GLY A 251 6.60 -14.44 -20.12
C GLY A 251 6.94 -15.20 -18.86
N ASP A 252 7.91 -16.15 -18.94
CA ASP A 252 8.35 -16.94 -17.79
C ASP A 252 9.09 -16.08 -16.77
N ASP A 253 10.02 -15.22 -17.21
CA ASP A 253 10.80 -14.35 -16.34
C ASP A 253 10.13 -12.99 -16.08
N VAL A 254 9.38 -12.47 -17.05
CA VAL A 254 8.67 -11.19 -16.97
C VAL A 254 7.23 -11.39 -17.40
N PRO A 255 6.33 -11.67 -16.46
CA PRO A 255 4.91 -11.88 -16.78
C PRO A 255 4.30 -10.66 -17.47
N TYR A 256 3.50 -10.90 -18.50
CA TYR A 256 2.69 -9.88 -19.15
C TYR A 256 1.25 -10.36 -19.32
N ILE A 257 0.34 -9.40 -19.33
CA ILE A 257 -1.11 -9.62 -19.50
C ILE A 257 -1.60 -8.60 -20.51
N VAL A 258 -2.11 -9.09 -21.62
CA VAL A 258 -2.62 -8.26 -22.72
C VAL A 258 -4.10 -8.56 -22.93
N PRO A 259 -5.00 -7.60 -22.70
CA PRO A 259 -6.41 -7.75 -23.04
C PRO A 259 -6.58 -7.93 -24.56
N LEU A 260 -7.42 -8.89 -24.97
CA LEU A 260 -7.71 -9.17 -26.38
C LEU A 260 -9.04 -8.56 -26.80
N ARG A 261 -10.10 -8.82 -26.05
CA ARG A 261 -11.45 -8.36 -26.37
C ARG A 261 -12.34 -8.39 -25.14
N GLU A 262 -13.39 -7.60 -25.16
CA GLU A 262 -14.52 -7.65 -24.24
C GLU A 262 -15.40 -8.89 -24.55
N LEU A 263 -16.06 -9.44 -23.52
CA LEU A 263 -16.94 -10.62 -23.60
C LEU A 263 -18.40 -10.23 -23.65
#